data_7ada8e90d785cd64565f0b8ff2c5a750
#
_entry.id   7ada8e90d785cd64565f0b8ff2c5a750
#
_cell.length_a   1.000
_cell.length_b   1.000
_cell.length_c   1.000
_cell.angle_alpha   90.00
_cell.angle_beta   90.00
_cell.angle_gamma   90.00
#
_symmetry.space_group_name_H-M   'P 1'
#
loop_
_entity.id
_entity.type
_entity.pdbx_description
1 polymer ?
#
loop_
_entity_poly.entity_id
_entity_poly.type
_entity_poly.pdbx_seq_one_letter_code
_entity_poly.pdbx_strand_id
1 'polypeptide(L)'
;GELMTTLPPERAARDMSAAIDYLLSHDACSSEQVGVVGFCMGGMLTLLISAQEGSRVGAAAPYYGAPLGDPSVMWEGLAAKVEGHFSAHDDFFPAEAVQSLEKQLQEKGKDVTFHIYEGTGHAFANEEDALGTYDSSAADIAWKRTVNLLNEI
;
A
#
# COMPACT_ATOMS: atom_id res chain seq x y z
N GLY A 1 -5.14 2.82 19.52
CA GLY A 1 -5.94 3.88 18.96
C GLY A 1 -5.33 5.27 19.03
N GLU A 2 -4.92 5.73 20.21
CA GLU A 2 -4.47 7.12 20.39
C GLU A 2 -3.21 7.46 19.56
N LEU A 3 -2.25 6.55 19.46
CA LEU A 3 -1.04 6.74 18.64
C LEU A 3 -1.33 6.85 17.14
N MET A 4 -2.35 6.18 16.64
CA MET A 4 -2.74 6.26 15.22
C MET A 4 -3.32 7.62 14.85
N THR A 5 -4.01 8.28 15.78
CA THR A 5 -4.63 9.59 15.56
C THR A 5 -3.68 10.76 15.81
N THR A 6 -2.52 10.50 16.45
CA THR A 6 -1.55 11.53 16.83
C THR A 6 -0.26 11.51 16.02
N LEU A 7 -0.10 10.56 15.08
CA LEU A 7 1.08 10.52 14.20
C LEU A 7 0.99 11.67 13.18
N PRO A 8 1.90 12.66 13.23
CA PRO A 8 1.92 13.72 12.22
C PRO A 8 2.28 13.13 10.85
N PRO A 9 1.51 13.38 9.79
CA PRO A 9 1.78 12.85 8.44
C PRO A 9 3.19 13.18 7.95
N GLU A 10 3.67 14.39 8.24
CA GLU A 10 4.99 14.85 7.83
C GLU A 10 6.11 14.08 8.53
N ARG A 11 5.86 13.61 9.76
CA ARG A 11 6.82 12.77 10.48
C ARG A 11 6.90 11.38 9.85
N ALA A 12 5.75 10.76 9.57
CA ALA A 12 5.70 9.46 8.90
C ALA A 12 6.41 9.51 7.53
N ALA A 13 6.10 10.54 6.72
CA ALA A 13 6.73 10.73 5.43
C ALA A 13 8.25 10.87 5.53
N ARG A 14 8.74 11.72 6.44
CA ARG A 14 10.17 11.93 6.66
C ARG A 14 10.89 10.67 7.13
N ASP A 15 10.31 9.94 8.10
CA ASP A 15 10.91 8.74 8.66
C ASP A 15 10.97 7.62 7.59
N MET A 16 9.95 7.50 6.76
CA MET A 16 9.92 6.54 5.63
C MET A 16 10.91 6.93 4.52
N SER A 17 11.00 8.21 4.16
CA SER A 17 11.99 8.72 3.20
C SER A 17 13.43 8.43 3.68
N ALA A 18 13.71 8.65 4.97
CA ALA A 18 15.01 8.33 5.56
C ALA A 18 15.33 6.81 5.53
N ALA A 19 14.32 5.96 5.70
CA ALA A 19 14.49 4.51 5.56
C ALA A 19 14.81 4.11 4.11
N ILE A 20 14.19 4.74 3.13
CA ILE A 20 14.51 4.56 1.70
C ILE A 20 15.93 5.01 1.41
N ASP A 21 16.36 6.18 1.91
CA ASP A 21 17.74 6.66 1.78
C ASP A 21 18.74 5.65 2.33
N TYR A 22 18.47 5.12 3.52
CA TYR A 22 19.31 4.11 4.14
C TYR A 22 19.43 2.85 3.29
N LEU A 23 18.29 2.30 2.83
CA LEU A 23 18.27 1.07 2.02
C LEU A 23 19.04 1.26 0.72
N LEU A 24 18.78 2.33 -0.04
CA LEU A 24 19.41 2.58 -1.33
C LEU A 24 20.90 2.92 -1.22
N SER A 25 21.37 3.38 -0.05
CA SER A 25 22.78 3.62 0.21
C SER A 25 23.53 2.42 0.80
N HIS A 26 22.82 1.34 1.14
CA HIS A 26 23.41 0.19 1.81
C HIS A 26 24.06 -0.77 0.80
N ASP A 27 25.29 -1.17 1.05
CA ASP A 27 26.10 -2.02 0.15
C ASP A 27 25.46 -3.39 -0.19
N ALA A 28 24.56 -3.89 0.66
CA ALA A 28 23.81 -5.13 0.40
C ALA A 28 22.59 -4.93 -0.49
N CYS A 29 22.20 -3.69 -0.80
CA CYS A 29 21.12 -3.40 -1.72
C CYS A 29 21.66 -3.34 -3.15
N SER A 30 21.16 -4.22 -4.01
CA SER A 30 21.58 -4.30 -5.42
C SER A 30 20.65 -3.57 -6.38
N SER A 31 19.50 -3.10 -5.89
CA SER A 31 18.51 -2.36 -6.69
C SER A 31 18.64 -0.85 -6.50
N GLU A 32 18.31 -0.10 -7.53
CA GLU A 32 18.15 1.37 -7.47
C GLU A 32 16.76 1.80 -6.97
N GLN A 33 15.90 0.84 -6.69
CA GLN A 33 14.53 1.05 -6.23
C GLN A 33 14.25 0.20 -5.00
N VAL A 34 13.27 0.64 -4.20
CA VAL A 34 12.73 -0.13 -3.08
C VAL A 34 11.30 -0.60 -3.36
N GLY A 35 10.91 -1.71 -2.74
CA GLY A 35 9.52 -2.11 -2.62
C GLY A 35 8.94 -1.64 -1.28
N VAL A 36 7.67 -1.22 -1.28
CA VAL A 36 6.98 -0.78 -0.06
C VAL A 36 5.73 -1.62 0.15
N VAL A 37 5.59 -2.19 1.33
CA VAL A 37 4.42 -2.97 1.76
C VAL A 37 3.87 -2.36 3.04
N GLY A 38 2.56 -2.25 3.16
CA GLY A 38 1.94 -1.74 4.36
C GLY A 38 0.50 -2.21 4.56
N PHE A 39 0.06 -2.24 5.81
CA PHE A 39 -1.21 -2.81 6.24
C PHE A 39 -2.06 -1.75 6.95
N CYS A 40 -3.34 -1.68 6.69
CA CYS A 40 -4.27 -0.71 7.27
C CYS A 40 -3.79 0.74 7.05
N MET A 41 -3.53 1.50 8.09
CA MET A 41 -2.89 2.81 7.99
C MET A 41 -1.55 2.74 7.22
N GLY A 42 -0.79 1.66 7.39
CA GLY A 42 0.44 1.41 6.63
C GLY A 42 0.18 1.22 5.13
N GLY A 43 -0.96 0.67 4.73
CA GLY A 43 -1.37 0.59 3.32
C GLY A 43 -1.61 1.98 2.72
N MET A 44 -2.28 2.86 3.46
CA MET A 44 -2.43 4.27 3.09
C MET A 44 -1.05 4.95 2.94
N LEU A 45 -0.18 4.78 3.94
CA LEU A 45 1.17 5.35 3.92
C LEU A 45 2.03 4.79 2.77
N THR A 46 1.84 3.52 2.39
CA THR A 46 2.50 2.90 1.22
C THR A 46 2.24 3.69 -0.06
N LEU A 47 0.99 4.06 -0.32
CA LEU A 47 0.63 4.85 -1.49
C LEU A 47 1.14 6.29 -1.40
N LEU A 48 1.05 6.91 -0.23
CA LEU A 48 1.54 8.28 -0.01
C LEU A 48 3.04 8.39 -0.25
N ILE A 49 3.85 7.49 0.35
CA ILE A 49 5.31 7.53 0.18
C ILE A 49 5.70 7.19 -1.26
N SER A 50 5.00 6.26 -1.92
CA SER A 50 5.28 5.92 -3.31
C SER A 50 5.03 7.09 -4.26
N ALA A 51 3.98 7.89 -4.01
CA ALA A 51 3.72 9.11 -4.76
C ALA A 51 4.76 10.21 -4.49
N GLN A 52 5.24 10.32 -3.24
CA GLN A 52 6.24 11.30 -2.84
C GLN A 52 7.63 10.99 -3.39
N GLU A 53 8.06 9.73 -3.29
CA GLU A 53 9.44 9.30 -3.62
C GLU A 53 9.64 9.00 -5.13
N GLY A 54 8.57 8.93 -5.87
CA GLY A 54 8.63 8.77 -7.33
C GLY A 54 9.34 7.49 -7.76
N SER A 55 10.30 7.63 -8.66
CA SER A 55 11.04 6.50 -9.25
C SER A 55 11.92 5.72 -8.26
N ARG A 56 12.09 6.21 -7.04
CA ARG A 56 12.84 5.49 -6.00
C ARG A 56 12.04 4.30 -5.42
N VAL A 57 10.71 4.32 -5.59
CA VAL A 57 9.83 3.20 -5.27
C VAL A 57 9.41 2.52 -6.56
N GLY A 58 9.86 1.28 -6.76
CA GLY A 58 9.54 0.49 -7.96
C GLY A 58 8.28 -0.34 -7.82
N ALA A 59 7.97 -0.79 -6.61
CA ALA A 59 6.83 -1.64 -6.30
C ALA A 59 6.12 -1.21 -5.01
N ALA A 60 4.78 -1.22 -5.01
CA ALA A 60 3.98 -0.87 -3.83
C ALA A 60 2.81 -1.84 -3.64
N ALA A 61 2.72 -2.44 -2.46
CA ALA A 61 1.66 -3.38 -2.09
C ALA A 61 0.88 -2.89 -0.85
N PRO A 62 -0.11 -2.00 -1.02
CA PRO A 62 -1.00 -1.61 0.06
C PRO A 62 -2.02 -2.71 0.38
N TYR A 63 -2.17 -3.04 1.65
CA TYR A 63 -3.18 -3.96 2.16
C TYR A 63 -4.25 -3.19 2.93
N TYR A 64 -5.51 -3.35 2.54
CA TYR A 64 -6.72 -2.78 3.17
C TYR A 64 -6.50 -1.36 3.74
N GLY A 65 -5.88 -0.50 2.94
CA GLY A 65 -5.63 0.89 3.30
C GLY A 65 -5.27 1.74 2.09
N ALA A 66 -5.96 2.86 1.90
CA ALA A 66 -5.73 3.81 0.81
C ALA A 66 -6.11 5.24 1.23
N PRO A 67 -5.46 6.29 0.73
CA PRO A 67 -5.80 7.68 1.01
C PRO A 67 -7.01 8.12 0.18
N LEU A 68 -8.18 7.57 0.51
CA LEU A 68 -9.43 7.82 -0.21
C LEU A 68 -9.87 9.29 -0.07
N GLY A 69 -10.05 9.96 -1.21
CA GLY A 69 -10.54 11.34 -1.25
C GLY A 69 -9.57 12.39 -0.70
N ASP A 70 -8.31 12.06 -0.47
CA ASP A 70 -7.30 13.02 -0.02
C ASP A 70 -6.77 13.82 -1.23
N PRO A 71 -7.11 15.13 -1.34
CA PRO A 71 -6.67 15.96 -2.45
C PRO A 71 -5.20 16.37 -2.36
N SER A 72 -4.54 16.14 -1.22
CA SER A 72 -3.13 16.51 -1.03
C SER A 72 -2.16 15.54 -1.69
N VAL A 73 -2.62 14.36 -2.11
CA VAL A 73 -1.76 13.36 -2.72
C VAL A 73 -1.40 13.75 -4.15
N MET A 74 -0.09 13.91 -4.37
CA MET A 74 0.47 14.27 -5.68
C MET A 74 0.67 13.01 -6.53
N TRP A 75 -0.41 12.47 -7.07
CA TRP A 75 -0.41 11.23 -7.86
C TRP A 75 0.47 11.28 -9.12
N GLU A 76 0.78 12.45 -9.61
CA GLU A 76 1.73 12.65 -10.71
C GLU A 76 3.09 12.03 -10.41
N GLY A 77 3.53 12.09 -9.14
CA GLY A 77 4.78 11.50 -8.67
C GLY A 77 4.79 9.98 -8.61
N LEU A 78 3.62 9.32 -8.58
CA LEU A 78 3.56 7.86 -8.49
C LEU A 78 4.17 7.21 -9.73
N ALA A 79 5.32 6.56 -9.58
CA ALA A 79 6.04 5.83 -10.61
C ALA A 79 6.04 4.32 -10.38
N ALA A 80 5.73 3.87 -9.17
CA ALA A 80 5.70 2.47 -8.79
C ALA A 80 4.61 1.68 -9.53
N LYS A 81 4.89 0.41 -9.83
CA LYS A 81 3.84 -0.57 -10.08
C LYS A 81 3.15 -0.90 -8.76
N VAL A 82 1.83 -0.80 -8.75
CA VAL A 82 1.03 -0.99 -7.53
C VAL A 82 0.12 -2.20 -7.67
N GLU A 83 0.24 -3.15 -6.76
CA GLU A 83 -0.75 -4.21 -6.55
C GLU A 83 -1.31 -4.13 -5.14
N GLY A 84 -2.52 -3.58 -5.00
CA GLY A 84 -3.20 -3.43 -3.73
C GLY A 84 -4.12 -4.60 -3.41
N HIS A 85 -4.30 -4.88 -2.13
CA HIS A 85 -5.09 -6.00 -1.62
C HIS A 85 -6.15 -5.50 -0.66
N PHE A 86 -7.42 -5.56 -1.09
CA PHE A 86 -8.55 -4.99 -0.36
C PHE A 86 -9.64 -6.03 -0.13
N SER A 87 -10.39 -5.85 0.95
CA SER A 87 -11.51 -6.69 1.31
C SER A 87 -12.81 -6.22 0.65
N ALA A 88 -13.71 -7.17 0.36
CA ALA A 88 -15.02 -6.84 -0.19
C ALA A 88 -15.95 -6.19 0.85
N HIS A 89 -15.76 -6.52 2.14
CA HIS A 89 -16.57 -6.03 3.25
C HIS A 89 -15.70 -5.26 4.24
N ASP A 90 -15.43 -3.99 3.94
CA ASP A 90 -14.58 -3.13 4.75
C ASP A 90 -15.27 -1.78 5.01
N ASP A 91 -15.58 -1.52 6.27
CA ASP A 91 -16.23 -0.27 6.67
C ASP A 91 -15.28 0.94 6.66
N PHE A 92 -13.96 0.70 6.74
CA PHE A 92 -12.94 1.76 6.70
C PHE A 92 -12.54 2.13 5.27
N PHE A 93 -12.45 1.13 4.39
CA PHE A 93 -12.04 1.29 3.00
C PHE A 93 -13.03 0.56 2.07
N PRO A 94 -14.24 1.12 1.86
CA PRO A 94 -15.28 0.50 1.05
C PRO A 94 -14.78 0.15 -0.35
N ALA A 95 -15.09 -1.06 -0.81
CA ALA A 95 -14.61 -1.58 -2.10
C ALA A 95 -14.93 -0.66 -3.28
N GLU A 96 -16.10 -0.04 -3.30
CA GLU A 96 -16.48 0.93 -4.35
C GLU A 96 -15.58 2.16 -4.39
N ALA A 97 -15.19 2.68 -3.20
CA ALA A 97 -14.31 3.83 -3.13
C ALA A 97 -12.87 3.47 -3.54
N VAL A 98 -12.41 2.27 -3.19
CA VAL A 98 -11.12 1.72 -3.61
C VAL A 98 -11.08 1.54 -5.14
N GLN A 99 -12.10 0.94 -5.73
CA GLN A 99 -12.21 0.77 -7.18
C GLN A 99 -12.30 2.11 -7.92
N SER A 100 -12.96 3.11 -7.32
CA SER A 100 -12.99 4.46 -7.87
C SER A 100 -11.60 5.10 -7.90
N LEU A 101 -10.80 4.91 -6.85
CA LEU A 101 -9.41 5.39 -6.80
C LEU A 101 -8.55 4.66 -7.84
N GLU A 102 -8.67 3.34 -7.96
CA GLU A 102 -7.97 2.55 -8.98
C GLU A 102 -8.21 3.12 -10.37
N LYS A 103 -9.48 3.30 -10.73
CA LYS A 103 -9.86 3.87 -12.02
C LYS A 103 -9.28 5.26 -12.26
N GLN A 104 -9.34 6.14 -11.26
CA GLN A 104 -8.76 7.48 -11.35
C GLN A 104 -7.25 7.44 -11.61
N LEU A 105 -6.52 6.52 -10.96
CA LEU A 105 -5.08 6.36 -11.14
C LEU A 105 -4.75 5.79 -12.52
N GLN A 106 -5.52 4.81 -12.99
CA GLN A 106 -5.37 4.23 -14.33
C GLN A 106 -5.65 5.29 -15.42
N GLU A 107 -6.67 6.13 -15.26
CA GLU A 107 -6.96 7.26 -16.16
C GLU A 107 -5.82 8.29 -16.21
N LYS A 108 -5.04 8.42 -15.13
CA LYS A 108 -3.80 9.21 -15.07
C LYS A 108 -2.58 8.48 -15.65
N GLY A 109 -2.75 7.28 -16.21
CA GLY A 109 -1.69 6.47 -16.80
C GLY A 109 -0.79 5.79 -15.77
N LYS A 110 -1.27 5.58 -14.53
CA LYS A 110 -0.52 4.87 -13.48
C LYS A 110 -0.73 3.36 -13.58
N ASP A 111 0.32 2.58 -13.31
CA ASP A 111 0.28 1.11 -13.30
C ASP A 111 -0.25 0.63 -11.93
N VAL A 112 -1.56 0.54 -11.81
CA VAL A 112 -2.24 0.21 -10.55
C VAL A 112 -3.27 -0.87 -10.78
N THR A 113 -3.24 -1.89 -9.93
CA THR A 113 -4.26 -2.95 -9.83
C THR A 113 -4.64 -3.15 -8.38
N PHE A 114 -5.95 -3.07 -8.09
CA PHE A 114 -6.48 -3.36 -6.76
C PHE A 114 -7.31 -4.63 -6.78
N HIS A 115 -6.83 -5.66 -6.09
CA HIS A 115 -7.51 -6.93 -5.93
C HIS A 115 -8.52 -6.83 -4.78
N ILE A 116 -9.79 -7.05 -5.08
CA ILE A 116 -10.85 -7.15 -4.06
C ILE A 116 -11.09 -8.64 -3.77
N TYR A 117 -10.97 -9.03 -2.51
CA TYR A 117 -11.14 -10.42 -2.06
C TYR A 117 -12.55 -10.61 -1.53
N GLU A 118 -13.35 -11.40 -2.27
CA GLU A 118 -14.73 -11.70 -1.90
C GLU A 118 -14.82 -12.43 -0.57
N GLY A 119 -15.84 -12.09 0.24
CA GLY A 119 -16.09 -12.71 1.53
C GLY A 119 -15.15 -12.29 2.65
N THR A 120 -14.18 -11.40 2.40
CA THR A 120 -13.22 -10.95 3.40
C THR A 120 -13.61 -9.61 4.02
N GLY A 121 -13.17 -9.40 5.27
CA GLY A 121 -13.29 -8.14 6.01
C GLY A 121 -11.95 -7.43 6.20
N HIS A 122 -11.98 -6.27 6.87
CA HIS A 122 -10.77 -5.50 7.18
C HIS A 122 -9.72 -6.37 7.91
N ALA A 123 -8.45 -6.23 7.56
CA ALA A 123 -7.33 -6.99 8.13
C ALA A 123 -7.34 -8.50 7.86
N PHE A 124 -7.93 -8.97 6.74
CA PHE A 124 -8.03 -10.38 6.40
C PHE A 124 -6.70 -11.15 6.37
N ALA A 125 -5.57 -10.47 6.22
CA ALA A 125 -4.24 -11.07 6.22
C ALA A 125 -3.54 -11.04 7.59
N ASN A 126 -4.23 -10.64 8.66
CA ASN A 126 -3.68 -10.62 10.02
C ASN A 126 -3.97 -11.93 10.74
N GLU A 127 -2.96 -12.80 10.88
CA GLU A 127 -3.07 -14.11 11.54
C GLU A 127 -3.41 -14.05 13.02
N GLU A 128 -3.11 -12.91 13.70
CA GLU A 128 -3.52 -12.71 15.11
C GLU A 128 -5.05 -12.59 15.25
N ASP A 129 -5.74 -12.38 14.14
CA ASP A 129 -7.20 -12.38 14.00
C ASP A 129 -7.97 -11.59 15.06
N ALA A 130 -7.40 -10.47 15.47
CA ALA A 130 -7.99 -9.62 16.51
C ALA A 130 -9.38 -9.07 16.15
N LEU A 131 -9.75 -9.06 14.88
CA LEU A 131 -11.04 -8.58 14.38
C LEU A 131 -11.98 -9.75 13.97
N GLY A 132 -11.52 -11.00 14.02
CA GLY A 132 -12.30 -12.15 13.54
C GLY A 132 -12.50 -12.17 12.03
N THR A 133 -11.56 -11.62 11.27
CA THR A 133 -11.65 -11.43 9.81
C THR A 133 -10.54 -12.13 9.04
N TYR A 134 -9.67 -12.86 9.73
CA TYR A 134 -8.58 -13.58 9.07
C TYR A 134 -9.10 -14.60 8.06
N ASP A 135 -8.59 -14.53 6.85
CA ASP A 135 -8.85 -15.49 5.79
C ASP A 135 -7.51 -15.99 5.21
N SER A 136 -7.13 -17.20 5.58
CA SER A 136 -5.84 -17.78 5.18
C SER A 136 -5.69 -17.91 3.67
N SER A 137 -6.77 -18.24 2.96
CA SER A 137 -6.75 -18.42 1.50
C SER A 137 -6.51 -17.08 0.79
N ALA A 138 -7.25 -16.04 1.18
CA ALA A 138 -7.07 -14.69 0.64
C ALA A 138 -5.69 -14.13 1.01
N ALA A 139 -5.24 -14.33 2.26
CA ALA A 139 -3.92 -13.92 2.72
C ALA A 139 -2.79 -14.55 1.89
N ASP A 140 -2.85 -15.87 1.66
CA ASP A 140 -1.87 -16.60 0.85
C ASP A 140 -1.82 -16.10 -0.59
N ILE A 141 -2.97 -15.84 -1.21
CA ILE A 141 -3.04 -15.32 -2.58
C ILE A 141 -2.45 -13.91 -2.64
N ALA A 142 -2.86 -13.04 -1.72
CA ALA A 142 -2.37 -11.67 -1.64
C ALA A 142 -0.84 -11.64 -1.44
N TRP A 143 -0.32 -12.46 -0.53
CA TRP A 143 1.11 -12.53 -0.26
C TRP A 143 1.92 -13.05 -1.45
N LYS A 144 1.45 -14.07 -2.15
CA LYS A 144 2.10 -14.56 -3.38
C LYS A 144 2.18 -13.48 -4.46
N ARG A 145 1.11 -12.70 -4.65
CA ARG A 145 1.11 -11.55 -5.57
C ARG A 145 2.13 -10.49 -5.15
N THR A 146 2.15 -10.14 -3.87
CA THR A 146 3.12 -9.18 -3.32
C THR A 146 4.57 -9.63 -3.53
N VAL A 147 4.89 -10.89 -3.24
CA VAL A 147 6.24 -11.43 -3.47
C VAL A 147 6.61 -11.41 -4.95
N ASN A 148 5.69 -11.77 -5.83
CA ASN A 148 5.93 -11.69 -7.28
C ASN A 148 6.20 -10.25 -7.72
N LEU A 149 5.38 -9.29 -7.27
CA LEU A 149 5.57 -7.88 -7.55
C LEU A 149 6.94 -7.37 -7.09
N LEU A 150 7.34 -7.70 -5.85
CA LEU A 150 8.64 -7.28 -5.30
C LEU A 150 9.84 -7.90 -6.04
N ASN A 151 9.69 -9.05 -6.67
CA ASN A 151 10.73 -9.68 -7.48
C ASN A 151 10.91 -9.05 -8.87
N GLU A 152 10.08 -8.08 -9.23
CA GLU A 152 10.21 -7.36 -10.51
C GLU A 152 11.19 -6.17 -10.44
N ILE A 153 11.66 -5.79 -9.23
CA ILE A 153 12.52 -4.62 -9.00
C ILE A 153 13.92 -4.97 -8.55
#